data_230a7ef088681eece9d1851f2ee13f11
#
_entry.id   230a7ef088681eece9d1851f2ee13f11
#
_cell.length_a   1.000
_cell.length_b   1.000
_cell.length_c   1.000
_cell.angle_alpha   90.00
_cell.angle_beta   90.00
_cell.angle_gamma   90.00
#
_symmetry.space_group_name_H-M   'P 1'
#
loop_
_entity.id
_entity.type
_entity.pdbx_description
1 polymer ?
#
loop_
_entity_poly.entity_id
_entity_poly.type
_entity_poly.pdbx_seq_one_letter_code
_entity_poly.pdbx_strand_id
1 'polypeptide(L)'
;MKGGLTVRFDPAVSALRTAFREPAIRQLMVAWLAANAGQWALLVINLVVAYQLGGAIGVGAFGLARYLMPTLLAPFVGLPVARWPTETVLRGTNVVRTIAVVGLLGVTLLEAPLWSMLLLVAAEASAGAFTRPLHMGLLPGVAQTPGQLIAANVTSGAAEGLGTFVGPALASILLVTTGPVGALVAVVVIDLISVLSVARLRIPTVGRRDRPTDVRTALAEVPAGARAVATMPGLRLVIGALGLQTFVRGLLTVLIVVASIELLGLGEAGVGTLNALIGLGGLVGSIAAITLAGRQRLGPPFALALAGWGAPIALVGLVADPIVAMVAMAAVGISNAVLDVAGFTLVQRMTPNAARVAVLGIVDSAANGGPAIGGLVAPLLIAAIGIKGALVASGVLLPIAAALAWTRLRRLDEGGAAAARRVELLRSQPLFAPLSLATIEHLAGSMRPIVFDPGSWLMREGEQGDRYLLIDRGEAELTRLGGSIGRLGPADGCGEIALLHDVPRTASVQAATPIDAFELSRDDFLEAVTGHTVSREAAHALVRERLVADSERDG
;
A
#
# COMPACT_ATOMS: atom_id res chain seq x y z
N MET A 1 -28.62 -10.07 -19.68
CA MET A 1 -29.18 -9.26 -18.56
C MET A 1 -28.15 -8.20 -18.18
N LYS A 2 -28.47 -6.93 -18.43
CA LYS A 2 -27.61 -5.77 -18.20
C LYS A 2 -27.74 -5.37 -16.73
N GLY A 3 -26.80 -5.78 -15.89
CA GLY A 3 -26.64 -5.28 -14.51
C GLY A 3 -25.68 -4.10 -14.53
N GLY A 4 -26.21 -2.88 -14.75
CA GLY A 4 -25.42 -1.67 -14.60
C GLY A 4 -25.02 -1.49 -13.13
N LEU A 5 -23.74 -1.40 -12.86
CA LEU A 5 -23.17 -0.92 -11.60
C LEU A 5 -23.53 0.57 -11.44
N THR A 6 -24.75 0.85 -10.99
CA THR A 6 -25.07 2.15 -10.44
C THR A 6 -24.44 2.25 -9.08
N VAL A 7 -23.22 2.82 -9.01
CA VAL A 7 -22.63 3.24 -7.77
C VAL A 7 -23.61 4.25 -7.15
N ARG A 8 -24.33 3.86 -6.11
CA ARG A 8 -25.19 4.77 -5.34
C ARG A 8 -24.27 5.74 -4.59
N PHE A 9 -24.06 6.91 -5.14
CA PHE A 9 -23.27 8.00 -4.52
C PHE A 9 -23.95 8.62 -3.29
N ASP A 10 -25.26 8.45 -3.13
CA ASP A 10 -26.04 9.04 -2.05
C ASP A 10 -25.54 8.75 -0.62
N PRO A 11 -25.20 7.49 -0.25
CA PRO A 11 -24.73 7.23 1.13
C PRO A 11 -23.34 7.83 1.40
N ALA A 12 -22.45 7.85 0.40
CA ALA A 12 -21.11 8.42 0.56
C ALA A 12 -21.17 9.95 0.68
N VAL A 13 -22.00 10.62 -0.13
CA VAL A 13 -22.21 12.07 -0.08
C VAL A 13 -22.87 12.48 1.25
N SER A 14 -23.83 11.71 1.75
CA SER A 14 -24.47 11.95 3.05
C SER A 14 -23.50 11.79 4.21
N ALA A 15 -22.64 10.75 4.17
CA ALA A 15 -21.60 10.53 5.17
C ALA A 15 -20.56 11.66 5.17
N LEU A 16 -20.14 12.13 3.99
CA LEU A 16 -19.26 13.29 3.85
C LEU A 16 -19.91 14.56 4.44
N ARG A 17 -21.16 14.86 4.09
CA ARG A 17 -21.89 16.01 4.67
C ARG A 17 -21.97 15.91 6.18
N THR A 18 -22.25 14.75 6.72
CA THR A 18 -22.37 14.52 8.16
C THR A 18 -21.02 14.66 8.85
N ALA A 19 -19.94 14.14 8.25
CA ALA A 19 -18.59 14.29 8.78
C ALA A 19 -18.13 15.75 8.81
N PHE A 20 -18.40 16.54 7.74
CA PHE A 20 -18.03 17.96 7.70
C PHE A 20 -18.89 18.88 8.59
N ARG A 21 -20.02 18.41 9.12
CA ARG A 21 -20.79 19.14 10.15
C ARG A 21 -20.08 19.12 11.50
N GLU A 22 -19.26 18.09 11.76
CA GLU A 22 -18.47 18.00 12.99
C GLU A 22 -17.28 18.98 12.93
N PRO A 23 -17.24 19.99 13.83
CA PRO A 23 -16.20 21.02 13.78
C PRO A 23 -14.78 20.48 13.90
N ALA A 24 -14.57 19.43 14.71
CA ALA A 24 -13.27 18.83 14.92
C ALA A 24 -12.75 18.12 13.65
N ILE A 25 -13.62 17.38 12.94
CA ILE A 25 -13.27 16.73 11.65
C ILE A 25 -12.93 17.82 10.62
N ARG A 26 -13.75 18.86 10.50
CA ARG A 26 -13.51 19.96 9.56
C ARG A 26 -12.19 20.68 9.84
N GLN A 27 -11.88 21.00 11.08
CA GLN A 27 -10.62 21.64 11.47
C GLN A 27 -9.43 20.76 11.11
N LEU A 28 -9.52 19.45 11.40
CA LEU A 28 -8.46 18.49 11.10
C LEU A 28 -8.26 18.31 9.58
N MET A 29 -9.35 18.31 8.79
CA MET A 29 -9.26 18.21 7.31
C MET A 29 -8.68 19.48 6.69
N VAL A 30 -9.06 20.68 7.16
CA VAL A 30 -8.49 21.94 6.68
C VAL A 30 -7.00 22.02 6.99
N ALA A 31 -6.61 21.65 8.22
CA ALA A 31 -5.20 21.58 8.61
C ALA A 31 -4.41 20.59 7.73
N TRP A 32 -4.99 19.43 7.43
CA TRP A 32 -4.37 18.40 6.62
C TRP A 32 -4.17 18.82 5.16
N LEU A 33 -5.21 19.42 4.55
CA LEU A 33 -5.13 19.96 3.20
C LEU A 33 -4.08 21.08 3.10
N ALA A 34 -4.10 22.03 4.03
CA ALA A 34 -3.12 23.12 4.08
C ALA A 34 -1.70 22.58 4.25
N ALA A 35 -1.49 21.66 5.20
CA ALA A 35 -0.18 21.05 5.43
C ALA A 35 0.36 20.32 4.18
N ASN A 36 -0.50 19.57 3.46
CA ASN A 36 -0.10 18.88 2.23
C ASN A 36 0.18 19.86 1.09
N ALA A 37 -0.71 20.82 0.83
CA ALA A 37 -0.51 21.81 -0.22
C ALA A 37 0.75 22.64 0.05
N GLY A 38 0.96 23.11 1.28
CA GLY A 38 2.15 23.84 1.70
C GLY A 38 3.43 23.02 1.53
N GLN A 39 3.43 21.75 1.94
CA GLN A 39 4.58 20.86 1.83
C GLN A 39 5.00 20.62 0.38
N TRP A 40 4.04 20.40 -0.53
CA TRP A 40 4.33 20.17 -1.94
C TRP A 40 4.70 21.47 -2.67
N ALA A 41 4.13 22.62 -2.30
CA ALA A 41 4.57 23.92 -2.79
C ALA A 41 6.01 24.22 -2.33
N LEU A 42 6.29 24.04 -1.04
CA LEU A 42 7.62 24.22 -0.46
C LEU A 42 8.69 23.34 -1.11
N LEU A 43 8.33 22.10 -1.46
CA LEU A 43 9.23 21.20 -2.21
C LEU A 43 9.72 21.89 -3.50
N VAL A 44 8.80 22.39 -4.31
CA VAL A 44 9.14 23.02 -5.60
C VAL A 44 9.95 24.28 -5.40
N ILE A 45 9.54 25.15 -4.47
CA ILE A 45 10.26 26.40 -4.19
C ILE A 45 11.69 26.12 -3.72
N ASN A 46 11.85 25.18 -2.80
CA ASN A 46 13.15 24.80 -2.28
C ASN A 46 14.05 24.12 -3.35
N LEU A 47 13.48 23.37 -4.30
CA LEU A 47 14.22 22.82 -5.44
C LEU A 47 14.81 23.94 -6.31
N VAL A 48 14.01 24.98 -6.58
CA VAL A 48 14.46 26.15 -7.36
C VAL A 48 15.52 26.93 -6.60
N VAL A 49 15.30 27.24 -5.33
CA VAL A 49 16.28 27.98 -4.49
C VAL A 49 17.57 27.17 -4.34
N ALA A 50 17.49 25.87 -4.11
CA ALA A 50 18.67 24.99 -4.03
C ALA A 50 19.47 24.98 -5.33
N TYR A 51 18.78 25.02 -6.49
CA TYR A 51 19.42 25.12 -7.78
C TYR A 51 20.10 26.48 -7.99
N GLN A 52 19.45 27.58 -7.63
CA GLN A 52 20.03 28.92 -7.70
C GLN A 52 21.28 29.06 -6.82
N LEU A 53 21.30 28.44 -5.63
CA LEU A 53 22.43 28.50 -4.70
C LEU A 53 23.58 27.53 -5.00
N GLY A 54 23.34 26.41 -5.69
CA GLY A 54 24.35 25.37 -5.84
C GLY A 54 24.18 24.47 -7.06
N GLY A 55 23.37 24.88 -8.05
CA GLY A 55 23.15 24.10 -9.28
C GLY A 55 22.59 22.70 -8.97
N ALA A 56 22.90 21.73 -9.81
CA ALA A 56 22.48 20.33 -9.62
C ALA A 56 22.97 19.72 -8.30
N ILE A 57 24.17 20.12 -7.83
CA ILE A 57 24.72 19.66 -6.54
C ILE A 57 23.88 20.19 -5.37
N GLY A 58 23.45 21.46 -5.44
CA GLY A 58 22.58 22.07 -4.44
C GLY A 58 21.24 21.33 -4.33
N VAL A 59 20.64 20.94 -5.46
CA VAL A 59 19.40 20.16 -5.49
C VAL A 59 19.61 18.75 -4.93
N GLY A 60 20.74 18.10 -5.23
CA GLY A 60 21.11 16.81 -4.64
C GLY A 60 21.27 16.86 -3.13
N ALA A 61 21.97 17.90 -2.62
CA ALA A 61 22.14 18.15 -1.19
C ALA A 61 20.79 18.45 -0.50
N PHE A 62 19.89 19.20 -1.14
CA PHE A 62 18.51 19.40 -0.69
C PHE A 62 17.77 18.05 -0.56
N GLY A 63 17.85 17.18 -1.57
CA GLY A 63 17.24 15.84 -1.50
C GLY A 63 17.76 15.04 -0.31
N LEU A 64 19.08 15.06 -0.04
CA LEU A 64 19.65 14.42 1.13
C LEU A 64 19.09 15.00 2.44
N ALA A 65 19.11 16.31 2.61
CA ALA A 65 18.62 16.99 3.81
C ALA A 65 17.12 16.68 4.06
N ARG A 66 16.33 16.64 2.98
CA ARG A 66 14.88 16.38 3.04
C ARG A 66 14.52 14.95 3.43
N TYR A 67 15.27 13.95 2.98
CA TYR A 67 14.90 12.54 3.15
C TYR A 67 15.71 11.80 4.22
N LEU A 68 16.97 12.21 4.49
CA LEU A 68 17.81 11.51 5.44
C LEU A 68 17.27 11.60 6.88
N MET A 69 16.93 12.82 7.32
CA MET A 69 16.47 13.03 8.70
C MET A 69 15.14 12.32 9.01
N PRO A 70 14.09 12.41 8.17
CA PRO A 70 12.87 11.61 8.33
C PRO A 70 13.14 10.10 8.39
N THR A 71 14.06 9.59 7.58
CA THR A 71 14.44 8.15 7.59
C THR A 71 15.05 7.75 8.93
N LEU A 72 15.96 8.56 9.47
CA LEU A 72 16.58 8.32 10.77
C LEU A 72 15.61 8.47 11.94
N LEU A 73 14.62 9.35 11.82
CA LEU A 73 13.64 9.64 12.87
C LEU A 73 12.41 8.72 12.82
N ALA A 74 12.16 8.01 11.71
CA ALA A 74 10.99 7.15 11.54
C ALA A 74 10.75 6.17 12.71
N PRO A 75 11.78 5.48 13.28
CA PRO A 75 11.59 4.59 14.42
C PRO A 75 11.14 5.30 15.70
N PHE A 76 11.38 6.62 15.80
CA PHE A 76 11.13 7.43 16.99
C PHE A 76 9.82 8.21 16.95
N VAL A 77 9.05 8.12 15.88
CA VAL A 77 7.79 8.87 15.70
C VAL A 77 6.77 8.58 16.82
N GLY A 78 6.79 7.41 17.41
CA GLY A 78 5.91 7.04 18.53
C GLY A 78 6.28 7.66 19.88
N LEU A 79 7.53 8.09 20.11
CA LEU A 79 8.01 8.53 21.42
C LEU A 79 7.33 9.81 21.94
N PRO A 80 7.12 10.87 21.14
CA PRO A 80 6.42 12.06 21.62
C PRO A 80 4.98 11.76 22.03
N VAL A 81 4.28 10.90 21.30
CA VAL A 81 2.88 10.53 21.57
C VAL A 81 2.73 9.68 22.84
N ALA A 82 3.78 8.97 23.25
CA ALA A 82 3.79 8.25 24.51
C ALA A 82 3.81 9.20 25.73
N ARG A 83 4.35 10.43 25.56
CA ARG A 83 4.54 11.39 26.66
C ARG A 83 3.51 12.52 26.65
N TRP A 84 3.09 12.97 25.48
CA TRP A 84 2.18 14.13 25.31
C TRP A 84 0.93 13.72 24.52
N PRO A 85 -0.21 14.44 24.71
CA PRO A 85 -1.40 14.24 23.89
C PRO A 85 -1.09 14.42 22.40
N THR A 86 -1.68 13.57 21.56
CA THR A 86 -1.41 13.55 20.11
C THR A 86 -1.67 14.90 19.44
N GLU A 87 -2.74 15.61 19.85
CA GLU A 87 -3.05 16.95 19.37
C GLU A 87 -2.00 17.99 19.77
N THR A 88 -1.37 17.84 20.95
CA THR A 88 -0.28 18.73 21.40
C THR A 88 0.98 18.50 20.57
N VAL A 89 1.31 17.24 20.27
CA VAL A 89 2.43 16.90 19.40
C VAL A 89 2.18 17.43 17.98
N LEU A 90 0.96 17.28 17.43
CA LEU A 90 0.61 17.81 16.12
C LEU A 90 0.72 19.34 16.05
N ARG A 91 0.28 20.05 17.09
CA ARG A 91 0.48 21.53 17.19
C ARG A 91 1.96 21.88 17.18
N GLY A 92 2.75 21.21 18.00
CA GLY A 92 4.19 21.42 18.09
C GLY A 92 4.90 21.21 16.75
N THR A 93 4.58 20.13 16.05
CA THR A 93 5.17 19.82 14.72
C THR A 93 4.79 20.90 13.68
N ASN A 94 3.53 21.33 13.63
CA ASN A 94 3.11 22.40 12.71
C ASN A 94 3.81 23.74 13.03
N VAL A 95 3.97 24.09 14.31
CA VAL A 95 4.70 25.31 14.71
C VAL A 95 6.17 25.22 14.30
N VAL A 96 6.85 24.08 14.54
CA VAL A 96 8.25 23.88 14.13
C VAL A 96 8.40 24.01 12.62
N ARG A 97 7.48 23.42 11.84
CA ARG A 97 7.46 23.56 10.38
C ARG A 97 7.31 25.01 9.95
N THR A 98 6.34 25.73 10.50
CA THR A 98 6.13 27.16 10.19
C THR A 98 7.37 27.99 10.52
N ILE A 99 8.00 27.77 11.68
CA ILE A 99 9.26 28.47 12.06
C ILE A 99 10.37 28.16 11.04
N ALA A 100 10.50 26.89 10.62
CA ALA A 100 11.50 26.53 9.62
C ALA A 100 11.25 27.20 8.27
N VAL A 101 9.98 27.31 7.83
CA VAL A 101 9.61 28.01 6.58
C VAL A 101 9.86 29.51 6.70
N VAL A 102 9.57 30.15 7.84
CA VAL A 102 9.95 31.55 8.10
C VAL A 102 11.47 31.72 8.09
N GLY A 103 12.21 30.77 8.63
CA GLY A 103 13.67 30.75 8.53
C GLY A 103 14.15 30.64 7.07
N LEU A 104 13.52 29.78 6.25
CA LEU A 104 13.82 29.67 4.81
C LEU A 104 13.55 30.97 4.07
N LEU A 105 12.47 31.68 4.41
CA LEU A 105 12.21 33.02 3.89
C LEU A 105 13.34 33.99 4.26
N GLY A 106 13.81 33.95 5.50
CA GLY A 106 14.95 34.76 5.97
C GLY A 106 16.24 34.42 5.22
N VAL A 107 16.54 33.13 5.03
CA VAL A 107 17.71 32.66 4.25
C VAL A 107 17.66 33.19 2.80
N THR A 108 16.47 33.15 2.18
CA THR A 108 16.29 33.62 0.80
C THR A 108 16.41 35.14 0.70
N LEU A 109 15.86 35.90 1.67
CA LEU A 109 15.94 37.36 1.70
C LEU A 109 17.36 37.88 1.97
N LEU A 110 18.14 37.16 2.78
CA LEU A 110 19.51 37.52 3.16
C LEU A 110 20.57 36.92 2.23
N GLU A 111 20.15 36.22 1.18
CA GLU A 111 21.05 35.48 0.26
C GLU A 111 22.05 34.60 1.03
N ALA A 112 21.59 33.97 2.11
CA ALA A 112 22.43 33.19 2.99
C ALA A 112 22.94 31.90 2.30
N PRO A 113 24.09 31.35 2.73
CA PRO A 113 24.69 30.21 2.07
C PRO A 113 23.83 28.95 2.12
N LEU A 114 24.00 28.07 1.12
CA LEU A 114 23.22 26.83 0.92
C LEU A 114 23.09 25.97 2.20
N TRP A 115 24.16 25.84 3.01
CA TRP A 115 24.11 25.02 4.23
C TRP A 115 23.04 25.47 5.23
N SER A 116 22.75 26.79 5.32
CA SER A 116 21.72 27.33 6.21
C SER A 116 20.32 26.91 5.75
N MET A 117 20.06 26.92 4.45
CA MET A 117 18.87 26.36 3.84
C MET A 117 18.72 24.86 4.15
N LEU A 118 19.80 24.08 3.97
CA LEU A 118 19.77 22.64 4.19
C LEU A 118 19.44 22.26 5.63
N LEU A 119 19.93 23.01 6.63
CA LEU A 119 19.59 22.82 8.04
C LEU A 119 18.10 23.07 8.31
N LEU A 120 17.52 24.10 7.74
CA LEU A 120 16.10 24.43 7.91
C LEU A 120 15.21 23.42 7.19
N VAL A 121 15.61 22.96 5.99
CA VAL A 121 14.93 21.88 5.27
C VAL A 121 14.96 20.59 6.09
N ALA A 122 16.09 20.23 6.67
CA ALA A 122 16.19 19.04 7.53
C ALA A 122 15.29 19.15 8.77
N ALA A 123 15.18 20.34 9.38
CA ALA A 123 14.31 20.59 10.53
C ALA A 123 12.82 20.51 10.12
N GLU A 124 12.44 21.14 9.00
CA GLU A 124 11.06 21.07 8.46
C GLU A 124 10.67 19.63 8.13
N ALA A 125 11.52 18.91 7.39
CA ALA A 125 11.26 17.53 6.99
C ALA A 125 11.20 16.59 8.20
N SER A 126 12.03 16.80 9.22
CA SER A 126 11.99 16.08 10.48
C SER A 126 10.66 16.24 11.21
N ALA A 127 10.15 17.48 11.31
CA ALA A 127 8.83 17.74 11.87
C ALA A 127 7.72 17.15 10.97
N GLY A 128 7.85 17.30 9.66
CA GLY A 128 6.92 16.76 8.66
C GLY A 128 6.69 15.25 8.76
N ALA A 129 7.73 14.48 9.14
CA ALA A 129 7.64 13.03 9.31
C ALA A 129 6.58 12.61 10.34
N PHE A 130 6.27 13.44 11.32
CA PHE A 130 5.26 13.17 12.34
C PHE A 130 3.83 13.51 11.88
N THR A 131 3.67 14.38 10.87
CA THR A 131 2.37 14.98 10.53
C THR A 131 1.35 13.91 10.11
N ARG A 132 1.71 12.99 9.20
CA ARG A 132 0.80 11.94 8.70
C ARG A 132 0.40 10.92 9.77
N PRO A 133 1.33 10.33 10.55
CA PRO A 133 0.98 9.41 11.63
C PRO A 133 0.10 10.05 12.70
N LEU A 134 0.38 11.31 13.06
CA LEU A 134 -0.42 12.06 14.04
C LEU A 134 -1.83 12.35 13.51
N HIS A 135 -1.95 12.81 12.26
CA HIS A 135 -3.24 13.05 11.62
C HIS A 135 -4.09 11.77 11.59
N MET A 136 -3.55 10.66 11.09
CA MET A 136 -4.26 9.38 11.03
C MET A 136 -4.61 8.83 12.41
N GLY A 137 -3.76 9.07 13.41
CA GLY A 137 -3.98 8.68 14.81
C GLY A 137 -5.10 9.45 15.50
N LEU A 138 -5.40 10.68 15.06
CA LEU A 138 -6.46 11.51 15.60
C LEU A 138 -7.84 11.23 15.00
N LEU A 139 -7.92 10.68 13.78
CA LEU A 139 -9.20 10.42 13.09
C LEU A 139 -10.19 9.57 13.89
N PRO A 140 -9.79 8.45 14.53
CA PRO A 140 -10.72 7.67 15.34
C PRO A 140 -11.23 8.41 16.58
N GLY A 141 -10.45 9.38 17.11
CA GLY A 141 -10.84 10.16 18.28
C GLY A 141 -11.83 11.30 17.98
N VAL A 142 -11.90 11.75 16.73
CA VAL A 142 -12.84 12.80 16.29
C VAL A 142 -14.09 12.23 15.62
N ALA A 143 -14.04 11.01 15.09
CA ALA A 143 -15.16 10.32 14.46
C ALA A 143 -16.06 9.68 15.53
N GLN A 144 -17.33 10.05 15.57
CA GLN A 144 -18.30 9.52 16.52
C GLN A 144 -18.97 8.22 16.03
N THR A 145 -18.92 7.95 14.71
CA THR A 145 -19.51 6.77 14.09
C THR A 145 -18.54 6.12 13.09
N PRO A 146 -18.67 4.80 12.83
CA PRO A 146 -17.88 4.13 11.80
C PRO A 146 -18.00 4.79 10.42
N GLY A 147 -19.19 5.28 10.05
CA GLY A 147 -19.41 6.00 8.80
C GLY A 147 -18.63 7.32 8.72
N GLN A 148 -18.58 8.09 9.82
CA GLN A 148 -17.75 9.30 9.88
C GLN A 148 -16.26 9.00 9.77
N LEU A 149 -15.77 7.92 10.37
CA LEU A 149 -14.37 7.50 10.26
C LEU A 149 -14.02 7.13 8.82
N ILE A 150 -14.87 6.40 8.13
CA ILE A 150 -14.70 6.05 6.71
C ILE A 150 -14.66 7.34 5.86
N ALA A 151 -15.62 8.24 6.07
CA ALA A 151 -15.70 9.52 5.35
C ALA A 151 -14.44 10.37 5.60
N ALA A 152 -13.97 10.46 6.84
CA ALA A 152 -12.76 11.19 7.21
C ALA A 152 -11.50 10.59 6.54
N ASN A 153 -11.35 9.27 6.49
CA ASN A 153 -10.24 8.61 5.79
C ASN A 153 -10.27 8.89 4.28
N VAL A 154 -11.44 8.77 3.64
CA VAL A 154 -11.60 9.07 2.20
C VAL A 154 -11.25 10.53 1.92
N THR A 155 -11.73 11.46 2.75
CA THR A 155 -11.44 12.89 2.61
C THR A 155 -9.96 13.19 2.83
N SER A 156 -9.31 12.53 3.78
CA SER A 156 -7.86 12.68 4.02
C SER A 156 -7.05 12.24 2.81
N GLY A 157 -7.39 11.11 2.18
CA GLY A 157 -6.75 10.66 0.95
C GLY A 157 -6.99 11.61 -0.22
N ALA A 158 -8.21 12.14 -0.36
CA ALA A 158 -8.52 13.14 -1.40
C ALA A 158 -7.74 14.46 -1.17
N ALA A 159 -7.64 14.92 0.08
CA ALA A 159 -6.87 16.12 0.44
C ALA A 159 -5.36 15.92 0.16
N GLU A 160 -4.81 14.74 0.44
CA GLU A 160 -3.43 14.39 0.12
C GLU A 160 -3.20 14.43 -1.41
N GLY A 161 -4.07 13.78 -2.19
CA GLY A 161 -4.00 13.81 -3.65
C GLY A 161 -4.16 15.22 -4.24
N LEU A 162 -5.09 16.03 -3.72
CA LEU A 162 -5.23 17.44 -4.12
C LEU A 162 -3.97 18.24 -3.77
N GLY A 163 -3.38 18.03 -2.59
CA GLY A 163 -2.17 18.71 -2.17
C GLY A 163 -0.99 18.46 -3.11
N THR A 164 -0.83 17.23 -3.60
CA THR A 164 0.24 16.85 -4.56
C THR A 164 0.12 17.53 -5.92
N PHE A 165 -1.07 17.95 -6.30
CA PHE A 165 -1.33 18.72 -7.53
C PHE A 165 -1.33 20.23 -7.28
N VAL A 166 -2.14 20.69 -6.33
CA VAL A 166 -2.35 22.12 -6.07
C VAL A 166 -1.08 22.80 -5.55
N GLY A 167 -0.31 22.12 -4.69
CA GLY A 167 0.92 22.66 -4.13
C GLY A 167 1.94 23.06 -5.20
N PRO A 168 2.40 22.13 -6.05
CA PRO A 168 3.32 22.44 -7.14
C PRO A 168 2.76 23.43 -8.16
N ALA A 169 1.46 23.35 -8.50
CA ALA A 169 0.81 24.28 -9.41
C ALA A 169 0.83 25.72 -8.85
N LEU A 170 0.49 25.87 -7.56
CA LEU A 170 0.57 27.16 -6.88
C LEU A 170 2.01 27.68 -6.83
N ALA A 171 2.97 26.83 -6.50
CA ALA A 171 4.39 27.22 -6.50
C ALA A 171 4.84 27.68 -7.89
N SER A 172 4.43 26.98 -8.96
CA SER A 172 4.74 27.38 -10.35
C SER A 172 4.25 28.80 -10.66
N ILE A 173 2.98 29.08 -10.33
CA ILE A 173 2.37 30.40 -10.55
C ILE A 173 3.09 31.49 -9.71
N LEU A 174 3.33 31.22 -8.43
CA LEU A 174 3.93 32.17 -7.52
C LEU A 174 5.41 32.46 -7.87
N LEU A 175 6.16 31.45 -8.30
CA LEU A 175 7.54 31.65 -8.74
C LEU A 175 7.64 32.62 -9.93
N VAL A 176 6.68 32.54 -10.88
CA VAL A 176 6.63 33.48 -12.02
C VAL A 176 6.19 34.88 -11.59
N THR A 177 5.17 34.97 -10.73
CA THR A 177 4.51 36.26 -10.44
C THR A 177 5.19 37.03 -9.33
N THR A 178 5.74 36.36 -8.34
CA THR A 178 6.27 36.97 -7.11
C THR A 178 7.70 36.53 -6.76
N GLY A 179 8.27 35.60 -7.55
CA GLY A 179 9.56 35.01 -7.27
C GLY A 179 9.59 34.10 -6.03
N PRO A 180 10.78 33.57 -5.66
CA PRO A 180 10.91 32.65 -4.53
C PRO A 180 10.48 33.24 -3.18
N VAL A 181 10.73 34.53 -2.94
CA VAL A 181 10.37 35.23 -1.71
C VAL A 181 8.86 35.28 -1.54
N GLY A 182 8.12 35.76 -2.56
CA GLY A 182 6.67 35.83 -2.50
C GLY A 182 6.01 34.44 -2.42
N ALA A 183 6.60 33.44 -3.09
CA ALA A 183 6.16 32.06 -2.99
C ALA A 183 6.34 31.49 -1.56
N LEU A 184 7.46 31.77 -0.89
CA LEU A 184 7.67 31.38 0.52
C LEU A 184 6.72 32.08 1.47
N VAL A 185 6.41 33.39 1.25
CA VAL A 185 5.39 34.11 2.04
C VAL A 185 4.03 33.42 1.93
N ALA A 186 3.62 32.99 0.74
CA ALA A 186 2.38 32.26 0.55
C ALA A 186 2.36 30.93 1.30
N VAL A 187 3.48 30.19 1.32
CA VAL A 187 3.60 28.94 2.10
C VAL A 187 3.50 29.22 3.60
N VAL A 188 4.14 30.28 4.11
CA VAL A 188 3.98 30.70 5.52
C VAL A 188 2.50 30.93 5.85
N VAL A 189 1.75 31.62 4.99
CA VAL A 189 0.30 31.83 5.18
C VAL A 189 -0.47 30.52 5.21
N ILE A 190 -0.16 29.60 4.29
CA ILE A 190 -0.78 28.26 4.24
C ILE A 190 -0.47 27.47 5.52
N ASP A 191 0.78 27.47 5.98
CA ASP A 191 1.18 26.79 7.21
C ASP A 191 0.52 27.40 8.45
N LEU A 192 0.36 28.73 8.48
CA LEU A 192 -0.41 29.42 9.54
C LEU A 192 -1.88 29.00 9.57
N ILE A 193 -2.51 28.78 8.40
CA ILE A 193 -3.87 28.21 8.34
C ILE A 193 -3.89 26.83 8.98
N SER A 194 -2.89 25.98 8.72
CA SER A 194 -2.76 24.65 9.35
C SER A 194 -2.62 24.78 10.88
N VAL A 195 -1.70 25.63 11.36
CA VAL A 195 -1.48 25.87 12.79
C VAL A 195 -2.76 26.37 13.49
N LEU A 196 -3.41 27.38 12.92
CA LEU A 196 -4.63 27.99 13.50
C LEU A 196 -5.81 27.00 13.51
N SER A 197 -5.91 26.15 12.48
CA SER A 197 -6.96 25.13 12.40
C SER A 197 -6.83 24.08 13.52
N VAL A 198 -5.59 23.72 13.89
CA VAL A 198 -5.33 22.74 14.97
C VAL A 198 -5.24 23.40 16.35
N ALA A 199 -5.01 24.73 16.42
CA ALA A 199 -4.79 25.41 17.69
C ALA A 199 -5.93 25.24 18.70
N ARG A 200 -7.17 25.19 18.22
CA ARG A 200 -8.40 25.03 19.02
C ARG A 200 -8.93 23.60 19.08
N LEU A 201 -8.25 22.65 18.43
CA LEU A 201 -8.68 21.28 18.40
C LEU A 201 -8.59 20.67 19.80
N ARG A 202 -9.73 20.26 20.36
CA ARG A 202 -9.81 19.50 21.60
C ARG A 202 -10.44 18.17 21.29
N ILE A 203 -9.67 17.09 21.49
CA ILE A 203 -10.16 15.73 21.30
C ILE A 203 -10.36 15.13 22.68
N PRO A 204 -11.53 14.56 22.98
CA PRO A 204 -11.70 13.77 24.18
C PRO A 204 -10.62 12.69 24.21
N THR A 205 -9.87 12.59 25.28
CA THR A 205 -8.84 11.56 25.47
C THR A 205 -9.52 10.20 25.46
N VAL A 206 -9.59 9.58 24.28
CA VAL A 206 -9.91 8.15 24.16
C VAL A 206 -8.72 7.42 24.74
N GLY A 207 -8.98 6.62 25.77
CA GLY A 207 -8.05 5.97 26.66
C GLY A 207 -6.65 5.74 26.08
N ARG A 208 -5.67 6.25 26.78
CA ARG A 208 -4.25 6.03 26.53
C ARG A 208 -4.04 4.53 26.32
N ARG A 209 -3.79 4.11 25.08
CA ARG A 209 -3.32 2.76 24.86
C ARG A 209 -1.94 2.66 25.50
N ASP A 210 -1.89 1.96 26.64
CA ASP A 210 -0.63 1.53 27.29
C ASP A 210 0.12 0.55 26.39
N ARG A 211 0.65 1.05 25.29
CA ARG A 211 1.73 0.37 24.60
C ARG A 211 2.99 1.14 24.93
N PRO A 212 3.87 0.61 25.77
CA PRO A 212 5.22 1.12 25.88
C PRO A 212 5.89 0.91 24.52
N THR A 213 5.94 1.96 23.72
CA THR A 213 6.77 1.97 22.53
C THR A 213 8.20 2.23 23.02
N ASP A 214 8.82 1.18 23.57
CA ASP A 214 10.23 1.24 23.91
C ASP A 214 11.00 1.18 22.58
N VAL A 215 11.95 2.09 22.41
CA VAL A 215 12.88 2.13 21.26
C VAL A 215 13.54 0.77 21.04
N ARG A 216 13.85 0.06 22.12
CA ARG A 216 14.40 -1.30 22.06
C ARG A 216 13.46 -2.29 21.37
N THR A 217 12.15 -2.20 21.62
CA THR A 217 11.16 -3.09 21.01
C THR A 217 11.04 -2.80 19.51
N ALA A 218 10.99 -1.51 19.12
CA ALA A 218 10.95 -1.12 17.71
C ALA A 218 12.22 -1.55 16.96
N LEU A 219 13.40 -1.37 17.55
CA LEU A 219 14.66 -1.81 16.95
C LEU A 219 14.82 -3.35 16.95
N ALA A 220 14.23 -4.06 17.90
CA ALA A 220 14.25 -5.52 17.95
C ALA A 220 13.39 -6.17 16.85
N GLU A 221 12.39 -5.46 16.31
CA GLU A 221 11.55 -5.94 15.21
C GLU A 221 12.24 -5.85 13.83
N VAL A 222 13.20 -4.94 13.65
CA VAL A 222 13.91 -4.73 12.37
C VAL A 222 14.59 -6.01 11.86
N PRO A 223 15.31 -6.81 12.67
CA PRO A 223 15.90 -8.07 12.20
C PRO A 223 14.87 -9.10 11.73
N ALA A 224 13.70 -9.14 12.36
CA ALA A 224 12.62 -10.04 11.97
C ALA A 224 12.07 -9.68 10.57
N GLY A 225 11.85 -8.38 10.31
CA GLY A 225 11.47 -7.88 8.99
C GLY A 225 12.53 -8.17 7.93
N ALA A 226 13.79 -7.88 8.24
CA ALA A 226 14.91 -8.13 7.33
C ALA A 226 15.04 -9.63 6.99
N ARG A 227 14.86 -10.52 7.98
CA ARG A 227 14.86 -11.97 7.78
C ARG A 227 13.69 -12.40 6.88
N ALA A 228 12.47 -11.88 7.10
CA ALA A 228 11.31 -12.18 6.25
C ALA A 228 11.58 -11.78 4.79
N VAL A 229 12.12 -10.58 4.54
CA VAL A 229 12.50 -10.12 3.20
C VAL A 229 13.58 -11.01 2.59
N ALA A 230 14.61 -11.38 3.37
CA ALA A 230 15.72 -12.21 2.88
C ALA A 230 15.28 -13.63 2.52
N THR A 231 14.37 -14.23 3.29
CA THR A 231 13.93 -15.63 3.12
C THR A 231 12.82 -15.81 2.10
N MET A 232 12.06 -14.75 1.76
CA MET A 232 10.93 -14.81 0.83
C MET A 232 11.28 -14.17 -0.53
N PRO A 233 11.60 -14.96 -1.58
CA PRO A 233 12.07 -14.43 -2.87
C PRO A 233 11.08 -13.46 -3.53
N GLY A 234 9.77 -13.73 -3.42
CA GLY A 234 8.73 -12.85 -3.96
C GLY A 234 8.68 -11.49 -3.27
N LEU A 235 8.75 -11.48 -1.94
CA LEU A 235 8.75 -10.27 -1.14
C LEU A 235 10.00 -9.42 -1.42
N ARG A 236 11.18 -10.07 -1.50
CA ARG A 236 12.43 -9.42 -1.86
C ARG A 236 12.38 -8.78 -3.26
N LEU A 237 11.74 -9.46 -4.24
CA LEU A 237 11.58 -8.94 -5.59
C LEU A 237 10.73 -7.66 -5.61
N VAL A 238 9.56 -7.68 -4.94
CA VAL A 238 8.65 -6.53 -4.92
C VAL A 238 9.25 -5.36 -4.14
N ILE A 239 9.83 -5.60 -2.97
CA ILE A 239 10.50 -4.55 -2.17
C ILE A 239 11.71 -3.99 -2.91
N GLY A 240 12.51 -4.85 -3.57
CA GLY A 240 13.64 -4.40 -4.39
C GLY A 240 13.20 -3.52 -5.57
N ALA A 241 12.09 -3.87 -6.24
CA ALA A 241 11.53 -3.06 -7.32
C ALA A 241 10.99 -1.70 -6.81
N LEU A 242 10.32 -1.67 -5.66
CA LEU A 242 9.89 -0.42 -5.00
C LEU A 242 11.10 0.43 -4.57
N GLY A 243 12.15 -0.19 -4.02
CA GLY A 243 13.38 0.50 -3.67
C GLY A 243 14.09 1.10 -4.89
N LEU A 244 14.14 0.37 -6.00
CA LEU A 244 14.68 0.89 -7.26
C LEU A 244 13.83 2.05 -7.79
N GLN A 245 12.50 1.95 -7.72
CA GLN A 245 11.61 3.05 -8.15
C GLN A 245 11.82 4.29 -7.29
N THR A 246 11.95 4.15 -5.97
CA THR A 246 12.19 5.30 -5.08
C THR A 246 13.58 5.90 -5.28
N PHE A 247 14.58 5.11 -5.61
CA PHE A 247 15.90 5.59 -6.04
C PHE A 247 15.80 6.42 -7.34
N VAL A 248 15.08 5.91 -8.37
CA VAL A 248 14.86 6.66 -9.63
C VAL A 248 14.03 7.93 -9.38
N ARG A 249 13.11 7.92 -8.42
CA ARG A 249 12.39 9.12 -7.96
C ARG A 249 13.36 10.18 -7.44
N GLY A 250 14.36 9.78 -6.68
CA GLY A 250 15.41 10.69 -6.21
C GLY A 250 16.23 11.29 -7.37
N LEU A 251 16.62 10.46 -8.35
CA LEU A 251 17.24 10.95 -9.58
C LEU A 251 16.35 11.98 -10.28
N LEU A 252 15.06 11.63 -10.48
CA LEU A 252 14.09 12.48 -11.16
C LEU A 252 13.89 13.82 -10.44
N THR A 253 13.95 13.86 -9.12
CA THR A 253 13.84 15.11 -8.33
C THR A 253 14.87 16.15 -8.78
N VAL A 254 16.12 15.73 -9.03
CA VAL A 254 17.18 16.63 -9.54
C VAL A 254 17.02 16.85 -11.04
N LEU A 255 16.77 15.78 -11.79
CA LEU A 255 16.67 15.81 -13.25
C LEU A 255 15.53 16.72 -13.75
N ILE A 256 14.39 16.78 -13.03
CA ILE A 256 13.27 17.68 -13.37
C ILE A 256 13.73 19.15 -13.33
N VAL A 257 14.50 19.54 -12.30
CA VAL A 257 14.97 20.93 -12.14
C VAL A 257 15.91 21.29 -13.27
N VAL A 258 16.96 20.48 -13.46
CA VAL A 258 17.96 20.72 -14.51
C VAL A 258 17.33 20.64 -15.91
N ALA A 259 16.46 19.66 -16.15
CA ALA A 259 15.77 19.54 -17.43
C ALA A 259 14.85 20.72 -17.71
N SER A 260 14.08 21.18 -16.71
CA SER A 260 13.18 22.34 -16.87
C SER A 260 13.94 23.59 -17.27
N ILE A 261 15.08 23.86 -16.61
CA ILE A 261 15.82 25.10 -16.77
C ILE A 261 16.77 25.04 -17.98
N GLU A 262 17.55 23.96 -18.11
CA GLU A 262 18.63 23.89 -19.08
C GLU A 262 18.26 23.17 -20.40
N LEU A 263 17.32 22.20 -20.36
CA LEU A 263 17.02 21.36 -21.51
C LEU A 263 15.73 21.75 -22.25
N LEU A 264 14.66 22.02 -21.47
CA LEU A 264 13.32 22.25 -22.01
C LEU A 264 12.97 23.73 -22.17
N GLY A 265 13.77 24.64 -21.61
CA GLY A 265 13.52 26.08 -21.68
C GLY A 265 12.25 26.54 -20.93
N LEU A 266 11.72 25.73 -20.02
CA LEU A 266 10.54 26.04 -19.22
C LEU A 266 10.85 26.96 -18.02
N GLY A 267 12.14 27.16 -17.72
CA GLY A 267 12.61 27.94 -16.58
C GLY A 267 12.20 27.35 -15.24
N GLU A 268 12.23 28.18 -14.21
CA GLU A 268 11.93 27.78 -12.82
C GLU A 268 10.45 27.37 -12.61
N ALA A 269 9.53 28.03 -13.30
CA ALA A 269 8.11 27.69 -13.26
C ALA A 269 7.82 26.30 -13.82
N GLY A 270 8.60 25.86 -14.80
CA GLY A 270 8.49 24.52 -15.38
C GLY A 270 8.72 23.43 -14.34
N VAL A 271 9.55 23.65 -13.31
CA VAL A 271 9.74 22.72 -12.20
C VAL A 271 8.42 22.44 -11.48
N GLY A 272 7.68 23.50 -11.17
CA GLY A 272 6.36 23.37 -10.54
C GLY A 272 5.32 22.74 -11.47
N THR A 273 5.31 23.14 -12.75
CA THR A 273 4.39 22.62 -13.77
C THR A 273 4.58 21.12 -13.96
N LEU A 274 5.81 20.63 -14.11
CA LEU A 274 6.11 19.21 -14.29
C LEU A 274 5.74 18.39 -13.04
N ASN A 275 6.01 18.90 -11.83
CA ASN A 275 5.58 18.27 -10.59
C ASN A 275 4.06 18.27 -10.41
N ALA A 276 3.35 19.35 -10.79
CA ALA A 276 1.90 19.42 -10.77
C ALA A 276 1.29 18.37 -11.70
N LEU A 277 1.87 18.15 -12.89
CA LEU A 277 1.40 17.12 -13.82
C LEU A 277 1.61 15.70 -13.29
N ILE A 278 2.69 15.44 -12.53
CA ILE A 278 2.84 14.18 -11.79
C ILE A 278 1.69 14.05 -10.78
N GLY A 279 1.36 15.10 -10.03
CA GLY A 279 0.25 15.10 -9.08
C GLY A 279 -1.11 14.88 -9.74
N LEU A 280 -1.39 15.56 -10.86
CA LEU A 280 -2.61 15.39 -11.65
C LEU A 280 -2.71 13.97 -12.20
N GLY A 281 -1.61 13.45 -12.75
CA GLY A 281 -1.53 12.06 -13.20
C GLY A 281 -1.81 11.07 -12.07
N GLY A 282 -1.30 11.34 -10.85
CA GLY A 282 -1.56 10.55 -9.66
C GLY A 282 -3.04 10.51 -9.28
N LEU A 283 -3.76 11.65 -9.37
CA LEU A 283 -5.20 11.70 -9.16
C LEU A 283 -5.96 10.84 -10.18
N VAL A 284 -5.64 10.97 -11.47
CA VAL A 284 -6.24 10.14 -12.53
C VAL A 284 -5.88 8.65 -12.33
N GLY A 285 -4.62 8.38 -12.00
CA GLY A 285 -4.12 7.04 -11.74
C GLY A 285 -4.79 6.37 -10.54
N SER A 286 -5.15 7.14 -9.51
CA SER A 286 -5.89 6.63 -8.34
C SER A 286 -7.28 6.11 -8.73
N ILE A 287 -7.96 6.75 -9.68
CA ILE A 287 -9.23 6.26 -10.23
C ILE A 287 -9.00 4.96 -10.99
N ALA A 288 -7.94 4.89 -11.81
CA ALA A 288 -7.58 3.66 -12.51
C ALA A 288 -7.22 2.52 -11.54
N ALA A 289 -6.54 2.85 -10.43
CA ALA A 289 -6.15 1.89 -9.41
C ALA A 289 -7.36 1.27 -8.67
N ILE A 290 -8.53 1.93 -8.64
CA ILE A 290 -9.77 1.35 -8.10
C ILE A 290 -10.13 0.06 -8.86
N THR A 291 -9.84 -0.01 -10.16
CA THR A 291 -10.08 -1.22 -10.98
C THR A 291 -9.23 -2.42 -10.57
N LEU A 292 -8.19 -2.21 -9.76
CA LEU A 292 -7.35 -3.27 -9.18
C LEU A 292 -7.96 -3.84 -7.90
N ALA A 293 -8.93 -3.14 -7.28
CA ALA A 293 -9.59 -3.60 -6.06
C ALA A 293 -10.26 -4.96 -6.32
N GLY A 294 -9.95 -5.94 -5.48
CA GLY A 294 -10.45 -7.30 -5.63
C GLY A 294 -9.77 -8.16 -6.70
N ARG A 295 -8.87 -7.61 -7.52
CA ARG A 295 -8.13 -8.44 -8.48
C ARG A 295 -7.18 -9.39 -7.76
N GLN A 296 -7.23 -10.66 -8.17
CA GLN A 296 -6.32 -11.70 -7.65
C GLN A 296 -4.90 -11.56 -8.25
N ARG A 297 -4.81 -11.12 -9.50
CA ARG A 297 -3.54 -10.99 -10.24
C ARG A 297 -3.07 -9.55 -10.23
N LEU A 298 -2.04 -9.25 -9.46
CA LEU A 298 -1.44 -7.91 -9.31
C LEU A 298 -0.02 -7.80 -9.88
N GLY A 299 0.64 -8.92 -10.16
CA GLY A 299 2.00 -8.94 -10.71
C GLY A 299 2.14 -8.22 -12.05
N PRO A 300 1.32 -8.53 -13.09
CA PRO A 300 1.37 -7.81 -14.36
C PRO A 300 1.05 -6.32 -14.25
N PRO A 301 -0.03 -5.85 -13.55
CA PRO A 301 -0.23 -4.43 -13.31
C PRO A 301 0.95 -3.73 -12.62
N PHE A 302 1.56 -4.38 -11.63
CA PHE A 302 2.75 -3.85 -10.94
C PHE A 302 3.94 -3.68 -11.90
N ALA A 303 4.23 -4.71 -12.72
CA ALA A 303 5.33 -4.65 -13.69
C ALA A 303 5.09 -3.60 -14.77
N LEU A 304 3.85 -3.49 -15.30
CA LEU A 304 3.49 -2.47 -16.28
C LEU A 304 3.57 -1.06 -15.70
N ALA A 305 3.13 -0.87 -14.45
CA ALA A 305 3.24 0.40 -13.78
C ALA A 305 4.71 0.78 -13.50
N LEU A 306 5.55 -0.20 -13.15
CA LEU A 306 6.99 0.02 -12.99
C LEU A 306 7.65 0.47 -14.30
N ALA A 307 7.32 -0.19 -15.41
CA ALA A 307 7.79 0.20 -16.74
C ALA A 307 7.24 1.57 -17.16
N GLY A 308 5.93 1.80 -16.93
CA GLY A 308 5.26 3.07 -17.23
C GLY A 308 5.73 4.24 -16.36
N TRP A 309 6.39 3.97 -15.22
CA TRP A 309 7.03 5.00 -14.40
C TRP A 309 8.36 5.44 -15.01
N GLY A 310 9.16 4.53 -15.56
CA GLY A 310 10.48 4.82 -16.11
C GLY A 310 10.48 5.23 -17.58
N ALA A 311 9.73 4.55 -18.44
CA ALA A 311 9.75 4.78 -19.88
C ALA A 311 9.47 6.24 -20.30
N PRO A 312 8.51 6.98 -19.69
CA PRO A 312 8.29 8.38 -20.00
C PRO A 312 9.49 9.28 -19.67
N ILE A 313 10.25 8.97 -18.60
CA ILE A 313 11.46 9.72 -18.23
C ILE A 313 12.53 9.55 -19.31
N ALA A 314 12.73 8.32 -19.80
CA ALA A 314 13.65 8.06 -20.89
C ALA A 314 13.24 8.80 -22.17
N LEU A 315 11.92 8.85 -22.46
CA LEU A 315 11.38 9.56 -23.62
C LEU A 315 11.71 11.06 -23.57
N VAL A 316 11.61 11.70 -22.40
CA VAL A 316 12.00 13.12 -22.24
C VAL A 316 13.46 13.33 -22.58
N GLY A 317 14.35 12.43 -22.18
CA GLY A 317 15.78 12.52 -22.53
C GLY A 317 16.07 12.35 -24.02
N LEU A 318 15.27 11.53 -24.71
CA LEU A 318 15.42 11.27 -26.16
C LEU A 318 14.86 12.41 -27.02
N VAL A 319 13.67 12.92 -26.69
CA VAL A 319 12.94 13.87 -27.53
C VAL A 319 13.26 15.33 -27.13
N ALA A 320 13.45 15.60 -25.84
CA ALA A 320 13.77 16.92 -25.27
C ALA A 320 12.77 18.02 -25.69
N ASP A 321 11.47 17.69 -25.70
CA ASP A 321 10.38 18.60 -26.05
C ASP A 321 9.53 18.92 -24.81
N PRO A 322 9.16 20.19 -24.57
CA PRO A 322 8.36 20.59 -23.41
C PRO A 322 7.00 19.88 -23.30
N ILE A 323 6.28 19.72 -24.42
CA ILE A 323 4.94 19.10 -24.43
C ILE A 323 5.09 17.60 -24.12
N VAL A 324 6.06 16.94 -24.74
CA VAL A 324 6.37 15.53 -24.46
C VAL A 324 6.73 15.36 -22.98
N ALA A 325 7.52 16.28 -22.40
CA ALA A 325 7.87 16.23 -20.98
C ALA A 325 6.63 16.39 -20.07
N MET A 326 5.71 17.29 -20.41
CA MET A 326 4.45 17.48 -19.67
C MET A 326 3.58 16.21 -19.69
N VAL A 327 3.37 15.62 -20.87
CA VAL A 327 2.61 14.38 -21.00
C VAL A 327 3.30 13.21 -20.30
N ALA A 328 4.63 13.13 -20.42
CA ALA A 328 5.44 12.12 -19.76
C ALA A 328 5.32 12.20 -18.22
N MET A 329 5.34 13.39 -17.63
CA MET A 329 5.19 13.56 -16.18
C MET A 329 3.78 13.17 -15.70
N ALA A 330 2.73 13.46 -16.48
CA ALA A 330 1.39 12.97 -16.16
C ALA A 330 1.33 11.41 -16.21
N ALA A 331 1.97 10.78 -17.20
CA ALA A 331 2.05 9.33 -17.30
C ALA A 331 2.84 8.71 -16.12
N VAL A 332 3.93 9.35 -15.67
CA VAL A 332 4.66 8.97 -14.44
C VAL A 332 3.71 8.98 -13.24
N GLY A 333 2.90 10.03 -13.09
CA GLY A 333 1.92 10.14 -12.01
C GLY A 333 0.86 9.04 -12.02
N ILE A 334 0.28 8.74 -13.18
CA ILE A 334 -0.68 7.64 -13.35
C ILE A 334 -0.04 6.31 -12.94
N SER A 335 1.16 6.06 -13.45
CA SER A 335 1.90 4.83 -13.16
C SER A 335 2.27 4.72 -11.69
N ASN A 336 2.60 5.85 -11.03
CA ASN A 336 2.89 5.88 -9.59
C ASN A 336 1.70 5.39 -8.75
N ALA A 337 0.51 5.91 -9.01
CA ALA A 337 -0.68 5.51 -8.24
C ALA A 337 -1.01 4.01 -8.40
N VAL A 338 -0.88 3.47 -9.63
CA VAL A 338 -1.08 2.04 -9.89
C VAL A 338 0.02 1.20 -9.21
N LEU A 339 1.27 1.65 -9.28
CA LEU A 339 2.42 0.98 -8.67
C LEU A 339 2.29 0.90 -7.15
N ASP A 340 1.89 2.00 -6.51
CA ASP A 340 1.71 2.07 -5.07
C ASP A 340 0.62 1.10 -4.61
N VAL A 341 -0.57 1.13 -5.23
CA VAL A 341 -1.68 0.23 -4.87
C VAL A 341 -1.31 -1.23 -5.10
N ALA A 342 -0.75 -1.58 -6.26
CA ALA A 342 -0.37 -2.95 -6.58
C ALA A 342 0.79 -3.44 -5.68
N GLY A 343 1.82 -2.61 -5.50
CA GLY A 343 3.01 -2.94 -4.73
C GLY A 343 2.72 -3.13 -3.24
N PHE A 344 2.03 -2.17 -2.60
CA PHE A 344 1.65 -2.30 -1.19
C PHE A 344 0.71 -3.49 -0.96
N THR A 345 -0.23 -3.76 -1.88
CA THR A 345 -1.11 -4.92 -1.77
C THR A 345 -0.33 -6.23 -1.90
N LEU A 346 0.61 -6.33 -2.83
CA LEU A 346 1.49 -7.51 -2.95
C LEU A 346 2.33 -7.72 -1.69
N VAL A 347 2.96 -6.66 -1.16
CA VAL A 347 3.73 -6.73 0.10
C VAL A 347 2.84 -7.22 1.24
N GLN A 348 1.64 -6.65 1.41
CA GLN A 348 0.72 -7.04 2.49
C GLN A 348 0.26 -8.49 2.37
N ARG A 349 -0.06 -8.97 1.15
CA ARG A 349 -0.50 -10.36 0.91
C ARG A 349 0.61 -11.38 1.16
N MET A 350 1.85 -11.03 0.84
CA MET A 350 2.98 -11.95 0.99
C MET A 350 3.59 -11.95 2.39
N THR A 351 3.28 -10.96 3.22
CA THR A 351 3.93 -10.79 4.52
C THR A 351 3.13 -11.49 5.62
N PRO A 352 3.71 -12.44 6.37
CA PRO A 352 3.08 -13.04 7.54
C PRO A 352 2.68 -11.99 8.57
N ASN A 353 1.56 -12.21 9.28
CA ASN A 353 1.02 -11.25 10.26
C ASN A 353 2.07 -10.83 11.30
N ALA A 354 2.89 -11.77 11.78
CA ALA A 354 3.94 -11.52 12.78
C ALA A 354 5.07 -10.59 12.30
N ALA A 355 5.34 -10.55 10.97
CA ALA A 355 6.42 -9.73 10.39
C ALA A 355 5.90 -8.46 9.69
N ARG A 356 4.59 -8.25 9.62
CA ARG A 356 3.97 -7.20 8.79
C ARG A 356 4.44 -5.79 9.14
N VAL A 357 4.48 -5.45 10.43
CA VAL A 357 4.92 -4.11 10.88
C VAL A 357 6.36 -3.86 10.50
N ALA A 358 7.24 -4.84 10.75
CA ALA A 358 8.67 -4.72 10.46
C ALA A 358 8.94 -4.63 8.94
N VAL A 359 8.22 -5.40 8.11
CA VAL A 359 8.35 -5.36 6.64
C VAL A 359 7.87 -4.02 6.09
N LEU A 360 6.73 -3.50 6.57
CA LEU A 360 6.24 -2.16 6.17
C LEU A 360 7.24 -1.06 6.57
N GLY A 361 7.88 -1.17 7.74
CA GLY A 361 8.96 -0.27 8.14
C GLY A 361 10.16 -0.30 7.19
N ILE A 362 10.50 -1.46 6.61
CA ILE A 362 11.55 -1.55 5.58
C ILE A 362 11.11 -0.85 4.29
N VAL A 363 9.85 -1.03 3.88
CA VAL A 363 9.30 -0.33 2.70
C VAL A 363 9.33 1.18 2.91
N ASP A 364 8.93 1.67 4.08
CA ASP A 364 8.97 3.10 4.41
C ASP A 364 10.41 3.64 4.45
N SER A 365 11.35 2.86 4.97
CA SER A 365 12.78 3.21 4.96
C SER A 365 13.33 3.30 3.53
N ALA A 366 12.93 2.37 2.64
CA ALA A 366 13.29 2.43 1.22
C ALA A 366 12.63 3.62 0.51
N ALA A 367 11.36 3.95 0.87
CA ALA A 367 10.63 5.07 0.31
C ALA A 367 11.26 6.44 0.61
N ASN A 368 11.98 6.57 1.71
CA ASN A 368 12.71 7.78 2.09
C ASN A 368 14.20 7.70 1.76
N GLY A 369 14.86 6.57 2.00
CA GLY A 369 16.29 6.38 1.74
C GLY A 369 16.63 6.34 0.25
N GLY A 370 15.78 5.72 -0.56
CA GLY A 370 15.96 5.67 -2.02
C GLY A 370 16.12 7.05 -2.65
N PRO A 371 15.18 8.01 -2.41
CA PRO A 371 15.30 9.36 -2.94
C PRO A 371 16.51 10.13 -2.43
N ALA A 372 16.94 9.92 -1.19
CA ALA A 372 18.18 10.54 -0.67
C ALA A 372 19.41 10.11 -1.49
N ILE A 373 19.55 8.81 -1.74
CA ILE A 373 20.66 8.26 -2.52
C ILE A 373 20.57 8.69 -3.99
N GLY A 374 19.38 8.61 -4.59
CA GLY A 374 19.15 9.02 -5.98
C GLY A 374 19.47 10.49 -6.20
N GLY A 375 19.06 11.36 -5.26
CA GLY A 375 19.38 12.80 -5.31
C GLY A 375 20.87 13.09 -5.30
N LEU A 376 21.66 12.34 -4.54
CA LEU A 376 23.13 12.45 -4.52
C LEU A 376 23.79 11.93 -5.80
N VAL A 377 23.24 10.87 -6.39
CA VAL A 377 23.78 10.26 -7.61
C VAL A 377 23.48 11.09 -8.86
N ALA A 378 22.34 11.80 -8.88
CA ALA A 378 21.90 12.53 -10.08
C ALA A 378 22.90 13.59 -10.58
N PRO A 379 23.50 14.45 -9.74
CA PRO A 379 24.50 15.42 -10.21
C PRO A 379 25.73 14.73 -10.82
N LEU A 380 26.16 13.61 -10.24
CA LEU A 380 27.30 12.83 -10.76
C LEU A 380 26.96 12.22 -12.12
N LEU A 381 25.74 11.73 -12.28
CA LEU A 381 25.26 11.16 -13.53
C LEU A 381 25.17 12.26 -14.63
N ILE A 382 24.65 13.44 -14.27
CA ILE A 382 24.59 14.58 -15.18
C ILE A 382 26.01 14.99 -15.61
N ALA A 383 26.96 15.07 -14.69
CA ALA A 383 28.34 15.43 -14.98
C ALA A 383 29.03 14.40 -15.91
N ALA A 384 28.71 13.11 -15.77
CA ALA A 384 29.33 12.04 -16.54
C ALA A 384 28.77 11.90 -17.96
N ILE A 385 27.45 12.01 -18.15
CA ILE A 385 26.77 11.68 -19.43
C ILE A 385 25.80 12.77 -19.91
N GLY A 386 25.80 13.94 -19.26
CA GLY A 386 24.90 15.04 -19.55
C GLY A 386 23.45 14.79 -19.14
N ILE A 387 22.63 15.85 -19.21
CA ILE A 387 21.22 15.77 -18.74
C ILE A 387 20.38 14.79 -19.58
N LYS A 388 20.54 14.76 -20.91
CA LYS A 388 19.83 13.82 -21.80
C LYS A 388 20.19 12.37 -21.49
N GLY A 389 21.49 12.09 -21.37
CA GLY A 389 22.00 10.77 -21.01
C GLY A 389 21.49 10.32 -19.64
N ALA A 390 21.49 11.21 -18.65
CA ALA A 390 21.03 10.96 -17.30
C ALA A 390 19.53 10.64 -17.25
N LEU A 391 18.68 11.36 -18.00
CA LEU A 391 17.26 11.07 -18.15
C LEU A 391 17.02 9.70 -18.78
N VAL A 392 17.72 9.39 -19.87
CA VAL A 392 17.60 8.09 -20.55
C VAL A 392 18.05 6.95 -19.64
N ALA A 393 19.24 7.06 -19.04
CA ALA A 393 19.78 6.02 -18.15
C ALA A 393 18.87 5.78 -16.95
N SER A 394 18.41 6.84 -16.29
CA SER A 394 17.49 6.74 -15.15
C SER A 394 16.14 6.12 -15.55
N GLY A 395 15.59 6.55 -16.69
CA GLY A 395 14.29 6.12 -17.16
C GLY A 395 14.25 4.66 -17.64
N VAL A 396 15.33 4.16 -18.23
CA VAL A 396 15.40 2.77 -18.76
C VAL A 396 15.56 1.72 -17.64
N LEU A 397 16.07 2.11 -16.47
CA LEU A 397 16.27 1.18 -15.33
C LEU A 397 15.00 0.43 -14.95
N LEU A 398 13.87 1.13 -14.84
CA LEU A 398 12.62 0.53 -14.38
C LEU A 398 11.95 -0.38 -15.43
N PRO A 399 11.87 -0.03 -16.73
CA PRO A 399 11.44 -0.95 -17.78
C PRO A 399 12.28 -2.22 -17.86
N ILE A 400 13.60 -2.11 -17.74
CA ILE A 400 14.51 -3.27 -17.71
C ILE A 400 14.20 -4.13 -16.48
N ALA A 401 14.10 -3.55 -15.29
CA ALA A 401 13.76 -4.27 -14.07
C ALA A 401 12.39 -4.96 -14.19
N ALA A 402 11.40 -4.28 -14.76
CA ALA A 402 10.07 -4.85 -15.02
C ALA A 402 10.13 -6.05 -15.97
N ALA A 403 10.88 -5.94 -17.06
CA ALA A 403 11.04 -7.03 -18.03
C ALA A 403 11.74 -8.25 -17.41
N LEU A 404 12.82 -8.03 -16.64
CA LEU A 404 13.55 -9.10 -15.95
C LEU A 404 12.71 -9.76 -14.84
N ALA A 405 11.84 -8.99 -14.18
CA ALA A 405 10.98 -9.48 -13.13
C ALA A 405 9.67 -10.10 -13.64
N TRP A 406 9.29 -9.89 -14.90
CA TRP A 406 7.97 -10.23 -15.47
C TRP A 406 7.50 -11.64 -15.19
N THR A 407 8.34 -12.62 -15.53
CA THR A 407 8.01 -14.05 -15.37
C THR A 407 7.85 -14.44 -13.90
N ARG A 408 8.68 -13.86 -13.02
CA ARG A 408 8.61 -14.10 -11.58
C ARG A 408 7.37 -13.48 -10.97
N LEU A 409 7.01 -12.25 -11.36
CA LEU A 409 5.82 -11.56 -10.89
C LEU A 409 4.54 -12.28 -11.34
N ARG A 410 4.49 -12.82 -12.55
CA ARG A 410 3.36 -13.65 -13.01
C ARG A 410 3.19 -14.92 -12.17
N ARG A 411 4.29 -15.59 -11.82
CA ARG A 411 4.24 -16.81 -10.97
C ARG A 411 3.78 -16.52 -9.55
N LEU A 412 4.07 -15.34 -9.01
CA LEU A 412 3.55 -14.93 -7.69
C LEU A 412 2.02 -14.86 -7.68
N ASP A 413 1.42 -14.41 -8.77
CA ASP A 413 -0.03 -14.35 -8.91
C ASP A 413 -0.68 -15.73 -9.00
N GLU A 414 -0.02 -16.70 -9.63
CA GLU A 414 -0.50 -18.08 -9.73
C GLU A 414 -0.57 -18.72 -8.33
N GLY A 415 0.45 -18.52 -7.51
CA GLY A 415 0.46 -18.98 -6.12
C GLY A 415 -0.61 -18.29 -5.26
N GLY A 416 -0.80 -16.97 -5.43
CA GLY A 416 -1.83 -16.20 -4.73
C GLY A 416 -3.25 -16.58 -5.13
N ALA A 417 -3.50 -16.81 -6.41
CA ALA A 417 -4.80 -17.25 -6.93
C ALA A 417 -5.17 -18.66 -6.41
N ALA A 418 -4.20 -19.57 -6.36
CA ALA A 418 -4.40 -20.90 -5.79
C ALA A 418 -4.70 -20.84 -4.29
N ALA A 419 -4.03 -19.96 -3.53
CA ALA A 419 -4.33 -19.74 -2.12
C ALA A 419 -5.74 -19.15 -1.91
N ALA A 420 -6.12 -18.15 -2.69
CA ALA A 420 -7.44 -17.55 -2.63
C ALA A 420 -8.55 -18.55 -3.00
N ARG A 421 -8.31 -19.41 -3.98
CA ARG A 421 -9.25 -20.48 -4.35
C ARG A 421 -9.47 -21.46 -3.20
N ARG A 422 -8.39 -21.85 -2.50
CA ARG A 422 -8.50 -22.73 -1.30
C ARG A 422 -9.31 -22.08 -0.18
N VAL A 423 -9.09 -20.77 0.07
CA VAL A 423 -9.88 -19.99 1.05
C VAL A 423 -11.36 -19.95 0.66
N GLU A 424 -11.66 -19.72 -0.62
CA GLU A 424 -13.04 -19.70 -1.14
C GLU A 424 -13.72 -21.05 -0.97
N LEU A 425 -13.05 -22.14 -1.35
CA LEU A 425 -13.54 -23.51 -1.19
C LEU A 425 -13.80 -23.86 0.27
N LEU A 426 -12.91 -23.50 1.19
CA LEU A 426 -13.13 -23.71 2.63
C LEU A 426 -14.34 -22.92 3.13
N ARG A 427 -14.50 -21.66 2.69
CA ARG A 427 -15.64 -20.82 3.08
C ARG A 427 -16.98 -21.31 2.54
N SER A 428 -17.00 -21.99 1.40
CA SER A 428 -18.22 -22.59 0.86
C SER A 428 -18.72 -23.78 1.67
N GLN A 429 -17.85 -24.37 2.52
CA GLN A 429 -18.23 -25.48 3.39
C GLN A 429 -18.93 -25.00 4.66
N PRO A 430 -20.13 -25.51 4.97
CA PRO A 430 -20.84 -25.19 6.22
C PRO A 430 -19.98 -25.44 7.47
N LEU A 431 -19.14 -26.45 7.44
CA LEU A 431 -18.21 -26.83 8.51
C LEU A 431 -17.23 -25.71 8.88
N PHE A 432 -16.69 -24.99 7.88
CA PHE A 432 -15.64 -24.00 8.06
C PHE A 432 -16.16 -22.56 7.97
N ALA A 433 -17.40 -22.35 7.49
CA ALA A 433 -18.00 -21.02 7.36
C ALA A 433 -17.99 -20.18 8.66
N PRO A 434 -18.17 -20.77 9.88
CA PRO A 434 -18.11 -20.03 11.13
C PRO A 434 -16.71 -19.62 11.59
N LEU A 435 -15.65 -20.15 10.97
CA LEU A 435 -14.28 -19.90 11.38
C LEU A 435 -13.82 -18.47 11.05
N SER A 436 -12.89 -17.96 11.85
CA SER A 436 -12.25 -16.68 11.57
C SER A 436 -11.45 -16.73 10.25
N LEU A 437 -11.32 -15.58 9.57
CA LEU A 437 -10.53 -15.51 8.34
C LEU A 437 -9.09 -16.02 8.56
N ALA A 438 -8.48 -15.70 9.70
CA ALA A 438 -7.13 -16.13 10.03
C ALA A 438 -7.01 -17.66 10.14
N THR A 439 -8.01 -18.32 10.72
CA THR A 439 -8.06 -19.79 10.82
C THR A 439 -8.26 -20.43 9.44
N ILE A 440 -9.13 -19.84 8.60
CA ILE A 440 -9.36 -20.33 7.23
C ILE A 440 -8.09 -20.16 6.36
N GLU A 441 -7.38 -19.03 6.48
CA GLU A 441 -6.12 -18.81 5.79
C GLU A 441 -5.03 -19.80 6.24
N HIS A 442 -4.98 -20.12 7.52
CA HIS A 442 -4.07 -21.14 8.06
C HIS A 442 -4.38 -22.52 7.46
N LEU A 443 -5.64 -22.93 7.49
CA LEU A 443 -6.09 -24.20 6.89
C LEU A 443 -5.83 -24.25 5.38
N ALA A 444 -6.11 -23.17 4.66
CA ALA A 444 -5.80 -23.08 3.23
C ALA A 444 -4.30 -23.24 2.95
N GLY A 445 -3.45 -22.83 3.90
CA GLY A 445 -1.99 -23.04 3.85
C GLY A 445 -1.56 -24.50 4.02
N SER A 446 -2.26 -25.28 4.86
CA SER A 446 -1.98 -26.70 5.11
C SER A 446 -2.62 -27.64 4.07
N MET A 447 -3.57 -27.16 3.25
CA MET A 447 -4.16 -27.96 2.16
C MET A 447 -3.14 -28.35 1.12
N ARG A 448 -3.11 -29.65 0.77
CA ARG A 448 -2.25 -30.20 -0.28
C ARG A 448 -3.06 -30.54 -1.52
N PRO A 449 -2.61 -30.16 -2.74
CA PRO A 449 -3.30 -30.55 -3.95
C PRO A 449 -3.09 -32.05 -4.23
N ILE A 450 -4.15 -32.72 -4.64
CA ILE A 450 -4.13 -34.13 -5.04
C ILE A 450 -5.01 -34.31 -6.28
N VAL A 451 -4.59 -35.18 -7.19
CA VAL A 451 -5.30 -35.46 -8.43
C VAL A 451 -5.67 -36.94 -8.49
N PHE A 452 -6.88 -37.22 -8.97
CA PHE A 452 -7.37 -38.57 -9.17
C PHE A 452 -7.79 -38.79 -10.62
N ASP A 453 -7.32 -39.87 -11.21
CA ASP A 453 -7.74 -40.29 -12.54
C ASP A 453 -9.16 -40.91 -12.49
N PRO A 454 -9.92 -40.87 -13.60
CA PRO A 454 -11.23 -41.53 -13.67
C PRO A 454 -11.15 -42.99 -13.29
N GLY A 455 -12.10 -43.43 -12.44
CA GLY A 455 -12.13 -44.82 -11.93
C GLY A 455 -11.25 -45.06 -10.70
N SER A 456 -10.39 -44.10 -10.29
CA SER A 456 -9.61 -44.27 -9.06
C SER A 456 -10.45 -43.99 -7.82
N TRP A 457 -10.06 -44.60 -6.71
CA TRP A 457 -10.76 -44.41 -5.42
C TRP A 457 -10.18 -43.21 -4.67
N LEU A 458 -11.04 -42.33 -4.25
CA LEU A 458 -10.70 -41.24 -3.32
C LEU A 458 -10.66 -41.79 -1.89
N MET A 459 -11.61 -42.67 -1.55
CA MET A 459 -11.68 -43.43 -0.30
C MET A 459 -12.58 -44.65 -0.48
N ARG A 460 -12.40 -45.68 0.35
CA ARG A 460 -13.22 -46.88 0.35
C ARG A 460 -13.90 -47.09 1.68
N GLU A 461 -15.13 -47.61 1.64
CA GLU A 461 -15.90 -48.02 2.81
C GLU A 461 -15.11 -49.02 3.66
N GLY A 462 -15.12 -48.82 4.99
CA GLY A 462 -14.38 -49.67 5.93
C GLY A 462 -12.90 -49.29 6.14
N GLU A 463 -12.29 -48.45 5.31
CA GLU A 463 -10.94 -47.95 5.55
C GLU A 463 -10.87 -46.97 6.71
N GLN A 464 -9.71 -46.87 7.37
CA GLN A 464 -9.53 -45.89 8.45
C GLN A 464 -9.45 -44.48 7.86
N GLY A 465 -10.17 -43.53 8.46
CA GLY A 465 -10.19 -42.13 8.03
C GLY A 465 -8.92 -41.38 8.47
N ASP A 466 -8.11 -40.93 7.52
CA ASP A 466 -6.84 -40.23 7.73
C ASP A 466 -6.83 -38.78 7.23
N ARG A 467 -7.78 -38.39 6.37
CA ARG A 467 -7.84 -37.09 5.68
C ARG A 467 -9.27 -36.69 5.33
N TYR A 468 -9.45 -35.36 5.17
CA TYR A 468 -10.63 -34.75 4.57
C TYR A 468 -10.28 -34.30 3.15
N LEU A 469 -11.17 -34.57 2.19
CA LEU A 469 -10.99 -34.18 0.79
C LEU A 469 -12.04 -33.14 0.40
N LEU A 470 -11.60 -32.11 -0.35
CA LEU A 470 -12.44 -31.05 -0.88
C LEU A 470 -12.21 -30.96 -2.39
N ILE A 471 -13.28 -31.22 -3.18
CA ILE A 471 -13.20 -31.26 -4.63
C ILE A 471 -13.16 -29.85 -5.20
N ASP A 472 -12.14 -29.52 -5.99
CA ASP A 472 -12.05 -28.27 -6.74
C ASP A 472 -12.67 -28.39 -8.14
N ARG A 473 -12.42 -29.53 -8.82
CA ARG A 473 -12.97 -29.84 -10.14
C ARG A 473 -13.21 -31.30 -10.30
N GLY A 474 -14.17 -31.66 -11.17
CA GLY A 474 -14.53 -33.03 -11.46
C GLY A 474 -15.71 -33.52 -10.65
N GLU A 475 -16.11 -34.76 -10.90
CA GLU A 475 -17.25 -35.41 -10.24
C GLU A 475 -16.82 -36.80 -9.73
N ALA A 476 -17.31 -37.17 -8.54
CA ALA A 476 -17.13 -38.47 -7.95
C ALA A 476 -18.49 -39.14 -7.68
N GLU A 477 -18.53 -40.46 -7.79
CA GLU A 477 -19.67 -41.26 -7.40
C GLU A 477 -19.50 -41.73 -5.96
N LEU A 478 -20.56 -41.58 -5.18
CA LEU A 478 -20.62 -42.00 -3.80
C LEU A 478 -21.40 -43.32 -3.72
N THR A 479 -20.79 -44.38 -3.20
CA THR A 479 -21.40 -45.72 -3.08
C THR A 479 -21.31 -46.24 -1.67
N ARG A 480 -22.32 -47.01 -1.24
CA ARG A 480 -22.38 -47.69 0.07
C ARG A 480 -22.95 -49.08 -0.11
N LEU A 481 -22.32 -50.09 0.51
CA LEU A 481 -22.71 -51.50 0.37
C LEU A 481 -22.90 -51.94 -1.09
N GLY A 482 -22.14 -51.34 -2.02
CA GLY A 482 -22.22 -51.60 -3.46
C GLY A 482 -23.33 -50.87 -4.22
N GLY A 483 -24.19 -50.11 -3.54
CA GLY A 483 -25.23 -49.25 -4.15
C GLY A 483 -24.78 -47.80 -4.31
N SER A 484 -25.16 -47.12 -5.41
CA SER A 484 -24.91 -45.68 -5.61
C SER A 484 -25.88 -44.88 -4.72
N ILE A 485 -25.32 -44.01 -3.86
CA ILE A 485 -26.11 -43.18 -2.94
C ILE A 485 -26.06 -41.69 -3.30
N GLY A 486 -25.20 -41.30 -4.25
CA GLY A 486 -25.12 -39.90 -4.71
C GLY A 486 -23.90 -39.58 -5.54
N ARG A 487 -23.74 -38.29 -5.85
CA ARG A 487 -22.56 -37.74 -6.52
C ARG A 487 -22.02 -36.54 -5.76
N LEU A 488 -20.72 -36.38 -5.81
CA LEU A 488 -20.00 -35.22 -5.27
C LEU A 488 -19.41 -34.45 -6.46
N GLY A 489 -19.56 -33.14 -6.42
CA GLY A 489 -19.05 -32.23 -7.46
C GLY A 489 -18.13 -31.14 -6.91
N PRO A 490 -17.82 -30.12 -7.72
CA PRO A 490 -16.99 -29.00 -7.30
C PRO A 490 -17.55 -28.30 -6.03
N ALA A 491 -16.66 -28.02 -5.11
CA ALA A 491 -16.94 -27.48 -3.78
C ALA A 491 -17.65 -28.48 -2.82
N ASP A 492 -17.77 -29.75 -3.13
CA ASP A 492 -18.20 -30.76 -2.16
C ASP A 492 -17.00 -31.33 -1.40
N GLY A 493 -17.24 -31.61 -0.12
CA GLY A 493 -16.26 -32.24 0.75
C GLY A 493 -16.68 -33.62 1.22
N CYS A 494 -15.71 -34.51 1.47
CA CYS A 494 -15.97 -35.84 1.97
C CYS A 494 -14.90 -36.32 2.98
N GLY A 495 -15.33 -37.27 3.83
CA GLY A 495 -14.47 -37.88 4.83
C GLY A 495 -14.60 -37.32 6.25
N GLU A 496 -15.45 -36.32 6.45
CA GLU A 496 -15.69 -35.67 7.76
C GLU A 496 -16.28 -36.62 8.83
N ILE A 497 -17.17 -37.53 8.43
CA ILE A 497 -17.84 -38.45 9.36
C ILE A 497 -16.82 -39.36 10.07
N ALA A 498 -15.92 -39.96 9.29
CA ALA A 498 -14.88 -40.84 9.81
C ALA A 498 -13.91 -40.10 10.74
N LEU A 499 -13.60 -38.83 10.46
CA LEU A 499 -12.68 -38.03 11.26
C LEU A 499 -13.32 -37.54 12.56
N LEU A 500 -14.61 -37.12 12.53
CA LEU A 500 -15.29 -36.56 13.68
C LEU A 500 -15.73 -37.62 14.71
N HIS A 501 -16.09 -38.80 14.23
CA HIS A 501 -16.60 -39.88 15.09
C HIS A 501 -15.58 -40.97 15.37
N ASP A 502 -14.38 -40.86 14.80
CA ASP A 502 -13.32 -41.88 14.92
C ASP A 502 -13.77 -43.28 14.50
N VAL A 503 -14.49 -43.35 13.37
CA VAL A 503 -15.06 -44.58 12.80
C VAL A 503 -14.41 -44.84 11.43
N PRO A 504 -14.47 -46.10 10.91
CA PRO A 504 -14.09 -46.36 9.53
C PRO A 504 -14.94 -45.56 8.53
N ARG A 505 -14.41 -45.39 7.27
CA ARG A 505 -15.17 -44.73 6.20
C ARG A 505 -16.52 -45.37 6.01
N THR A 506 -17.57 -44.53 6.04
CA THR A 506 -18.96 -44.98 5.97
C THR A 506 -19.48 -45.19 4.55
N ALA A 507 -18.70 -44.76 3.53
CA ALA A 507 -19.01 -44.91 2.12
C ALA A 507 -17.74 -44.91 1.29
N SER A 508 -17.82 -45.44 0.07
CA SER A 508 -16.76 -45.37 -0.93
C SER A 508 -17.01 -44.19 -1.86
N VAL A 509 -15.94 -43.51 -2.28
CA VAL A 509 -15.97 -42.40 -3.23
C VAL A 509 -15.02 -42.74 -4.38
N GLN A 510 -15.56 -42.79 -5.61
CA GLN A 510 -14.80 -43.14 -6.82
C GLN A 510 -14.88 -41.98 -7.83
N ALA A 511 -13.78 -41.62 -8.44
CA ALA A 511 -13.71 -40.59 -9.47
C ALA A 511 -14.50 -41.01 -10.72
N ALA A 512 -15.55 -40.27 -11.06
CA ALA A 512 -16.32 -40.47 -12.29
C ALA A 512 -15.65 -39.71 -13.48
N THR A 513 -15.01 -38.59 -13.20
CA THR A 513 -14.22 -37.79 -14.15
C THR A 513 -12.84 -37.55 -13.55
N PRO A 514 -11.87 -36.96 -14.31
CA PRO A 514 -10.62 -36.47 -13.68
C PRO A 514 -10.95 -35.48 -12.56
N ILE A 515 -10.39 -35.69 -11.36
CA ILE A 515 -10.66 -34.85 -10.17
C ILE A 515 -9.39 -34.14 -9.76
N ASP A 516 -9.50 -32.79 -9.65
CA ASP A 516 -8.57 -31.97 -8.88
C ASP A 516 -9.20 -31.75 -7.49
N ALA A 517 -8.51 -32.12 -6.43
CA ALA A 517 -8.98 -31.97 -5.06
C ALA A 517 -7.87 -31.42 -4.14
N PHE A 518 -8.27 -31.00 -2.98
CA PHE A 518 -7.36 -30.63 -1.89
C PHE A 518 -7.59 -31.56 -0.70
N GLU A 519 -6.50 -32.02 -0.08
CA GLU A 519 -6.54 -32.81 1.14
C GLU A 519 -6.14 -31.98 2.36
N LEU A 520 -6.85 -32.18 3.47
CA LEU A 520 -6.47 -31.77 4.81
C LEU A 520 -6.14 -33.02 5.64
N SER A 521 -5.04 -32.98 6.38
CA SER A 521 -4.74 -34.04 7.34
C SER A 521 -5.81 -34.15 8.43
N ARG A 522 -5.90 -35.33 9.08
CA ARG A 522 -6.78 -35.54 10.24
C ARG A 522 -6.54 -34.49 11.32
N ASP A 523 -5.28 -34.22 11.65
CA ASP A 523 -4.91 -33.30 12.72
C ASP A 523 -5.33 -31.86 12.42
N ASP A 524 -5.01 -31.34 11.22
CA ASP A 524 -5.40 -30.00 10.79
C ASP A 524 -6.94 -29.84 10.75
N PHE A 525 -7.65 -30.86 10.26
CA PHE A 525 -9.10 -30.87 10.21
C PHE A 525 -9.73 -30.84 11.61
N LEU A 526 -9.28 -31.72 12.52
CA LEU A 526 -9.81 -31.80 13.88
C LEU A 526 -9.48 -30.55 14.68
N GLU A 527 -8.27 -30.01 14.60
CA GLU A 527 -7.90 -28.77 15.27
C GLU A 527 -8.84 -27.62 14.88
N ALA A 528 -9.14 -27.49 13.58
CA ALA A 528 -10.03 -26.45 13.08
C ALA A 528 -11.48 -26.61 13.56
N VAL A 529 -12.02 -27.82 13.48
CA VAL A 529 -13.45 -28.06 13.76
C VAL A 529 -13.70 -28.16 15.26
N THR A 530 -12.82 -28.81 16.04
CA THR A 530 -13.02 -29.03 17.49
C THR A 530 -12.53 -27.87 18.34
N GLY A 531 -11.59 -27.05 17.84
CA GLY A 531 -11.07 -25.88 18.54
C GLY A 531 -12.07 -24.73 18.71
N HIS A 532 -13.20 -24.74 17.96
CA HIS A 532 -14.23 -23.71 18.01
C HIS A 532 -15.63 -24.31 18.25
N THR A 533 -16.34 -23.85 19.30
CA THR A 533 -17.67 -24.36 19.68
C THR A 533 -18.69 -24.28 18.54
N VAL A 534 -18.73 -23.17 17.81
CA VAL A 534 -19.68 -22.95 16.69
C VAL A 534 -19.39 -23.88 15.51
N SER A 535 -18.13 -24.13 15.20
CA SER A 535 -17.73 -25.06 14.13
C SER A 535 -18.03 -26.51 14.49
N ARG A 536 -17.88 -26.86 15.76
CA ARG A 536 -18.26 -28.20 16.31
C ARG A 536 -19.76 -28.45 16.18
N GLU A 537 -20.59 -27.46 16.52
CA GLU A 537 -22.04 -27.55 16.38
C GLU A 537 -22.45 -27.68 14.91
N ALA A 538 -21.85 -26.91 14.00
CA ALA A 538 -22.09 -27.00 12.57
C ALA A 538 -21.69 -28.38 12.01
N ALA A 539 -20.55 -28.91 12.47
CA ALA A 539 -20.08 -30.24 12.09
C ALA A 539 -21.04 -31.35 12.51
N HIS A 540 -21.48 -31.33 13.76
CA HIS A 540 -22.45 -32.31 14.26
C HIS A 540 -23.83 -32.19 13.59
N ALA A 541 -24.25 -30.98 13.18
CA ALA A 541 -25.48 -30.76 12.43
C ALA A 541 -25.38 -31.36 11.01
N LEU A 542 -24.29 -31.12 10.29
CA LEU A 542 -24.03 -31.66 8.95
C LEU A 542 -23.98 -33.21 8.95
N VAL A 543 -23.31 -33.79 9.95
CA VAL A 543 -23.22 -35.25 10.10
C VAL A 543 -24.58 -35.84 10.36
N ARG A 544 -25.40 -35.24 11.24
CA ARG A 544 -26.77 -35.70 11.49
C ARG A 544 -27.63 -35.65 10.23
N GLU A 545 -27.55 -34.57 9.46
CA GLU A 545 -28.29 -34.41 8.21
C GLU A 545 -27.90 -35.50 7.19
N ARG A 546 -26.62 -35.80 7.03
CA ARG A 546 -26.13 -36.85 6.12
C ARG A 546 -26.54 -38.26 6.62
N LEU A 547 -26.48 -38.55 7.92
CA LEU A 547 -26.88 -39.83 8.49
C LEU A 547 -28.41 -40.04 8.41
N VAL A 548 -29.21 -38.99 8.56
CA VAL A 548 -30.69 -39.07 8.39
C VAL A 548 -31.04 -39.29 6.92
N ALA A 549 -30.42 -38.54 6.01
CA ALA A 549 -30.63 -38.73 4.58
C ALA A 549 -30.23 -40.15 4.10
N ASP A 550 -29.23 -40.76 4.75
CA ASP A 550 -28.84 -42.17 4.52
C ASP A 550 -29.88 -43.15 5.07
N SER A 551 -30.43 -42.90 6.26
CA SER A 551 -31.44 -43.80 6.88
C SER A 551 -32.80 -43.76 6.19
N GLU A 552 -33.21 -42.64 5.59
CA GLU A 552 -34.45 -42.52 4.79
C GLU A 552 -34.36 -43.20 3.41
N ARG A 553 -33.14 -43.54 2.95
CA ARG A 553 -32.91 -44.27 1.69
C ARG A 553 -32.76 -45.78 1.87
N ASP A 554 -32.50 -46.22 3.12
CA ASP A 554 -32.36 -47.64 3.48
C ASP A 554 -33.69 -48.27 3.94
N GLY A 555 -34.81 -47.49 4.11
CA GLY A 555 -36.14 -47.93 4.43
C GLY A 555 -37.09 -47.82 3.23
#